data_3936f4c72e29ff5e1ccea54f478f4d40
#
_entry.id   3936f4c72e29ff5e1ccea54f478f4d40
#
_cell.length_a   1.000
_cell.length_b   1.000
_cell.length_c   1.000
_cell.angle_alpha   90.00
_cell.angle_beta   90.00
_cell.angle_gamma   90.00
#
_symmetry.space_group_name_H-M   'P 1'
#
loop_
_entity.id
_entity.type
_entity.pdbx_description
1 polymer ?
#
loop_
_entity_poly.entity_id
_entity_poly.type
_entity_poly.pdbx_seq_one_letter_code
_entity_poly.pdbx_strand_id
1 'polypeptide(L)'
;THRIAADLALMLYERHERVRKKNRSKDFSETKGKVFVELNGILGAGKTEFARAFIESWLKRAGDKLKEQVTSPTYNIARTYGEKTKLAHLDLYRLKTFAELEEMGFETYFYETDCCLVEWLEQVPEAKKLIPHDSILARVALEIETENSRRITITENEI
;
A
#
# COMPACT_ATOMS: atom_id res chain seq x y z
N THR A 1 -6.91 -14.94 3.74
CA THR A 1 -6.05 -13.79 3.38
C THR A 1 -6.53 -13.13 2.08
N HIS A 2 -6.60 -13.85 0.95
CA HIS A 2 -6.90 -13.30 -0.38
C HIS A 2 -8.23 -12.55 -0.44
N ARG A 3 -9.32 -13.14 0.09
CA ARG A 3 -10.63 -12.50 0.09
C ARG A 3 -10.63 -11.17 0.86
N ILE A 4 -10.05 -11.15 2.04
CA ILE A 4 -9.97 -9.94 2.88
C ILE A 4 -9.16 -8.84 2.18
N ALA A 5 -8.03 -9.22 1.55
CA ALA A 5 -7.22 -8.29 0.79
C ALA A 5 -7.96 -7.71 -0.42
N ALA A 6 -8.71 -8.55 -1.13
CA ALA A 6 -9.53 -8.12 -2.27
C ALA A 6 -10.66 -7.17 -1.84
N ASP A 7 -11.37 -7.50 -0.77
CA ASP A 7 -12.46 -6.67 -0.23
C ASP A 7 -11.93 -5.30 0.21
N LEU A 8 -10.78 -5.26 0.90
CA LEU A 8 -10.12 -4.02 1.30
C LEU A 8 -9.70 -3.18 0.07
N ALA A 9 -9.12 -3.83 -0.94
CA ALA A 9 -8.70 -3.15 -2.16
C ALA A 9 -9.88 -2.46 -2.87
N LEU A 10 -11.00 -3.15 -3.00
CA LEU A 10 -12.21 -2.61 -3.61
C LEU A 10 -12.76 -1.41 -2.83
N MET A 11 -12.86 -1.54 -1.52
CA MET A 11 -13.35 -0.48 -0.64
C MET A 11 -12.47 0.78 -0.72
N LEU A 12 -11.14 0.61 -0.62
CA LEU A 12 -10.19 1.73 -0.68
C LEU A 12 -10.13 2.36 -2.08
N TYR A 13 -10.24 1.55 -3.14
CA TYR A 13 -10.34 2.06 -4.52
C TYR A 13 -11.57 2.95 -4.71
N GLU A 14 -12.73 2.53 -4.23
CA GLU A 14 -13.95 3.31 -4.34
C GLU A 14 -13.89 4.61 -3.53
N ARG A 15 -13.25 4.57 -2.36
CA ARG A 15 -13.00 5.75 -1.54
C ARG A 15 -12.04 6.72 -2.24
N HIS A 16 -10.94 6.23 -2.80
CA HIS A 16 -9.99 6.98 -3.63
C HIS A 16 -10.70 7.69 -4.78
N GLU A 17 -11.46 6.95 -5.59
CA GLU A 17 -12.19 7.50 -6.74
C GLU A 17 -13.24 8.55 -6.33
N ARG A 18 -13.90 8.35 -5.20
CA ARG A 18 -14.88 9.32 -4.66
C ARG A 18 -14.20 10.64 -4.29
N VAL A 19 -13.06 10.58 -3.60
CA VAL A 19 -12.30 11.78 -3.23
C VAL A 19 -11.75 12.47 -4.48
N ARG A 20 -11.16 11.72 -5.41
CA ARG A 20 -10.63 12.23 -6.68
C ARG A 20 -11.69 12.95 -7.52
N LYS A 21 -12.88 12.39 -7.62
CA LYS A 21 -13.99 13.02 -8.37
C LYS A 21 -14.49 14.32 -7.74
N LYS A 22 -14.54 14.40 -6.41
CA LYS A 22 -14.90 15.62 -5.69
C LYS A 22 -13.87 16.73 -5.85
N ASN A 23 -12.60 16.38 -6.03
CA ASN A 23 -11.48 17.33 -6.05
C ASN A 23 -11.15 17.89 -7.43
N ARG A 24 -11.85 17.49 -8.52
CA ARG A 24 -11.61 17.97 -9.89
C ARG A 24 -11.85 19.47 -10.10
N SER A 25 -12.38 20.20 -9.14
CA SER A 25 -12.86 21.57 -9.31
C SER A 25 -12.15 22.67 -8.52
N LYS A 26 -11.10 22.39 -7.69
CA LYS A 26 -10.40 23.44 -6.90
C LYS A 26 -8.99 23.00 -6.49
N ASP A 27 -8.11 23.97 -6.19
CA ASP A 27 -6.74 23.84 -5.64
C ASP A 27 -6.63 22.85 -4.47
N PHE A 28 -6.36 21.59 -4.76
CA PHE A 28 -6.16 20.56 -3.75
C PHE A 28 -4.75 20.00 -3.79
N SER A 29 -4.26 19.59 -2.63
CA SER A 29 -3.02 18.85 -2.47
C SER A 29 -2.98 17.63 -3.42
N GLU A 30 -1.85 17.42 -4.08
CA GLU A 30 -1.63 16.29 -5.00
C GLU A 30 -1.78 14.92 -4.31
N THR A 31 -1.71 14.88 -2.98
CA THR A 31 -1.78 13.65 -2.17
C THR A 31 -3.18 13.34 -1.66
N LYS A 32 -4.12 14.27 -1.80
CA LYS A 32 -5.47 14.11 -1.26
C LYS A 32 -6.22 12.94 -1.90
N GLY A 33 -6.61 11.99 -1.05
CA GLY A 33 -7.30 10.80 -1.46
C GLY A 33 -6.42 9.68 -2.03
N LYS A 34 -5.10 9.87 -2.11
CA LYS A 34 -4.18 8.76 -2.34
C LYS A 34 -4.24 7.77 -1.20
N VAL A 35 -3.98 6.51 -1.49
CA VAL A 35 -4.12 5.42 -0.52
C VAL A 35 -2.74 4.97 -0.04
N PHE A 36 -2.60 4.83 1.26
CA PHE A 36 -1.43 4.24 1.88
C PHE A 36 -1.85 3.02 2.71
N VAL A 37 -1.23 1.88 2.46
CA VAL A 37 -1.49 0.63 3.18
C VAL A 37 -0.22 0.15 3.87
N GLU A 38 -0.21 0.19 5.20
CA GLU A 38 0.86 -0.35 6.04
C GLU A 38 0.57 -1.83 6.32
N LEU A 39 1.48 -2.73 5.91
CA LEU A 39 1.38 -4.17 6.12
C LEU A 39 2.34 -4.60 7.23
N ASN A 40 1.80 -4.94 8.39
CA ASN A 40 2.54 -5.36 9.57
C ASN A 40 2.41 -6.87 9.80
N GLY A 41 3.45 -7.48 10.31
CA GLY A 41 3.49 -8.89 10.66
C GLY A 41 4.89 -9.48 10.51
N ILE A 42 5.17 -10.54 11.27
CA ILE A 42 6.46 -11.23 11.24
C ILE A 42 6.75 -11.85 9.87
N LEU A 43 7.97 -12.28 9.65
CA LEU A 43 8.35 -13.02 8.45
C LEU A 43 7.47 -14.27 8.30
N GLY A 44 6.96 -14.51 7.09
CA GLY A 44 6.05 -15.64 6.82
C GLY A 44 4.59 -15.40 7.22
N ALA A 45 4.22 -14.23 7.76
CA ALA A 45 2.83 -13.93 8.12
C ALA A 45 1.89 -13.83 6.92
N GLY A 46 2.41 -13.67 5.69
CA GLY A 46 1.62 -13.61 4.46
C GLY A 46 1.41 -12.20 3.92
N LYS A 47 2.26 -11.23 4.28
CA LYS A 47 2.18 -9.85 3.79
C LYS A 47 2.22 -9.76 2.27
N THR A 48 3.16 -10.44 1.63
CA THR A 48 3.29 -10.46 0.17
C THR A 48 2.09 -11.11 -0.52
N GLU A 49 1.51 -12.17 0.06
CA GLU A 49 0.28 -12.78 -0.46
C GLU A 49 -0.92 -11.83 -0.33
N PHE A 50 -0.97 -11.08 0.77
CA PHE A 50 -1.97 -10.03 0.96
C PHE A 50 -1.79 -8.93 -0.10
N ALA A 51 -0.57 -8.42 -0.27
CA ALA A 51 -0.24 -7.39 -1.26
C ALA A 51 -0.60 -7.83 -2.69
N ARG A 52 -0.29 -9.09 -3.04
CA ARG A 52 -0.65 -9.66 -4.34
C ARG A 52 -2.15 -9.58 -4.60
N ALA A 53 -2.94 -10.16 -3.72
CA ALA A 53 -4.40 -10.19 -3.87
C ALA A 53 -5.02 -8.78 -3.87
N PHE A 54 -4.45 -7.87 -3.09
CA PHE A 54 -4.84 -6.47 -3.06
C PHE A 54 -4.59 -5.78 -4.40
N ILE A 55 -3.35 -5.85 -4.92
CA ILE A 55 -2.92 -5.22 -6.17
C ILE A 55 -3.74 -5.76 -7.35
N GLU A 56 -3.89 -7.08 -7.46
CA GLU A 56 -4.69 -7.73 -8.51
C GLU A 56 -6.14 -7.22 -8.52
N SER A 57 -6.75 -7.13 -7.34
CA SER A 57 -8.14 -6.68 -7.19
C SER A 57 -8.31 -5.20 -7.50
N TRP A 58 -7.38 -4.36 -7.06
CA TRP A 58 -7.37 -2.93 -7.38
C TRP A 58 -7.26 -2.69 -8.88
N LEU A 59 -6.27 -3.29 -9.54
CA LEU A 59 -6.06 -3.16 -10.99
C LEU A 59 -7.27 -3.65 -11.78
N LYS A 60 -7.81 -4.81 -11.41
CA LYS A 60 -9.03 -5.33 -12.03
C LYS A 60 -10.20 -4.35 -11.91
N ARG A 61 -10.41 -3.76 -10.74
CA ARG A 61 -11.48 -2.78 -10.49
C ARG A 61 -11.28 -1.49 -11.28
N ALA A 62 -10.03 -1.06 -11.45
CA ALA A 62 -9.65 0.09 -12.27
C ALA A 62 -9.76 -0.16 -13.79
N GLY A 63 -10.04 -1.39 -14.21
CA GLY A 63 -10.00 -1.78 -15.63
C GLY A 63 -8.58 -1.75 -16.21
N ASP A 64 -7.59 -2.00 -15.36
CA ASP A 64 -6.18 -2.09 -15.73
C ASP A 64 -5.70 -3.55 -15.75
N LYS A 65 -4.56 -3.80 -16.35
CA LYS A 65 -3.99 -5.15 -16.48
C LYS A 65 -2.72 -5.28 -15.66
N LEU A 66 -2.62 -6.39 -14.96
CA LEU A 66 -1.37 -6.81 -14.35
C LEU A 66 -0.47 -7.41 -15.45
N LYS A 67 0.69 -6.79 -15.71
CA LYS A 67 1.63 -7.24 -16.74
C LYS A 67 2.60 -8.29 -16.24
N GLU A 68 2.88 -8.30 -14.95
CA GLU A 68 3.84 -9.20 -14.32
C GLU A 68 3.30 -9.71 -12.98
N GLN A 69 3.78 -10.86 -12.56
CA GLN A 69 3.38 -11.42 -11.27
C GLN A 69 3.83 -10.52 -10.12
N VAL A 70 2.91 -10.28 -9.16
CA VAL A 70 3.25 -9.60 -7.91
C VAL A 70 4.10 -10.52 -7.05
N THR A 71 5.31 -10.10 -6.76
CA THR A 71 6.27 -10.80 -5.90
C THR A 71 6.79 -9.84 -4.83
N SER A 72 7.35 -10.38 -3.74
CA SER A 72 7.98 -9.53 -2.74
C SER A 72 9.12 -8.72 -3.36
N PRO A 73 9.15 -7.40 -3.16
CA PRO A 73 10.22 -6.55 -3.65
C PRO A 73 11.46 -6.53 -2.73
N THR A 74 11.63 -7.48 -1.82
CA THR A 74 12.70 -7.49 -0.80
C THR A 74 14.09 -7.22 -1.37
N TYR A 75 14.38 -7.65 -2.58
CA TYR A 75 15.68 -7.39 -3.22
C TYR A 75 15.75 -6.02 -3.89
N ASN A 76 14.65 -5.55 -4.47
CA ASN A 76 14.56 -4.30 -5.22
C ASN A 76 13.97 -3.16 -4.39
N ILE A 77 13.54 -3.44 -3.16
CA ILE A 77 12.89 -2.55 -2.19
C ILE A 77 11.53 -2.04 -2.66
N ALA A 78 11.36 -1.69 -3.95
CA ALA A 78 10.12 -1.17 -4.50
C ALA A 78 9.82 -1.75 -5.89
N ARG A 79 8.52 -1.92 -6.18
CA ARG A 79 7.98 -2.21 -7.51
C ARG A 79 6.72 -1.41 -7.74
N THR A 80 6.47 -1.03 -8.98
CA THR A 80 5.24 -0.34 -9.39
C THR A 80 4.45 -1.18 -10.37
N TYR A 81 3.12 -1.10 -10.28
CA TYR A 81 2.17 -1.87 -11.08
C TYR A 81 1.10 -0.96 -11.66
N GLY A 82 0.58 -1.33 -12.82
CA GLY A 82 -0.51 -0.65 -13.52
C GLY A 82 -0.05 0.44 -14.49
N GLU A 83 -0.94 0.78 -15.42
CA GLU A 83 -0.73 1.82 -16.43
C GLU A 83 -1.72 2.98 -16.24
N LYS A 84 -2.99 2.67 -16.04
CA LYS A 84 -4.07 3.65 -15.86
C LYS A 84 -4.15 4.15 -14.42
N THR A 85 -3.87 3.25 -13.49
CA THR A 85 -3.73 3.52 -12.06
C THR A 85 -2.42 2.95 -11.61
N LYS A 86 -1.66 3.71 -10.83
CA LYS A 86 -0.33 3.29 -10.39
C LYS A 86 -0.36 2.87 -8.94
N LEU A 87 0.16 1.67 -8.67
CA LEU A 87 0.38 1.18 -7.32
C LEU A 87 1.87 0.96 -7.10
N ALA A 88 2.37 1.35 -5.93
CA ALA A 88 3.69 0.96 -5.46
C ALA A 88 3.58 -0.13 -4.39
N HIS A 89 4.47 -1.10 -4.42
CA HIS A 89 4.67 -2.10 -3.39
C HIS A 89 6.12 -2.02 -2.91
N LEU A 90 6.30 -1.68 -1.65
CA LEU A 90 7.60 -1.50 -1.00
C LEU A 90 7.78 -2.53 0.12
N ASP A 91 9.01 -3.01 0.27
CA ASP A 91 9.43 -3.90 1.36
C ASP A 91 10.69 -3.30 2.02
N LEU A 92 10.51 -2.72 3.20
CA LEU A 92 11.56 -2.01 3.93
C LEU A 92 12.37 -2.94 4.86
N TYR A 93 12.19 -4.27 4.79
CA TYR A 93 12.85 -5.23 5.68
C TYR A 93 14.37 -5.06 5.74
N ARG A 94 15.01 -4.66 4.65
CA ARG A 94 16.46 -4.51 4.55
C ARG A 94 16.96 -3.12 4.93
N LEU A 95 16.09 -2.12 5.01
CA LEU A 95 16.46 -0.76 5.41
C LEU A 95 16.61 -0.69 6.93
N LYS A 96 17.62 0.02 7.37
CA LYS A 96 17.95 0.18 8.79
C LYS A 96 17.88 1.63 9.26
N THR A 97 17.98 2.56 8.32
CA THR A 97 18.07 3.98 8.64
C THR A 97 17.14 4.82 7.78
N PHE A 98 16.75 5.96 8.31
CA PHE A 98 15.96 6.93 7.56
C PHE A 98 16.72 7.49 6.35
N ALA A 99 18.05 7.67 6.45
CA ALA A 99 18.87 8.13 5.33
C ALA A 99 18.80 7.19 4.12
N GLU A 100 18.86 5.87 4.35
CA GLU A 100 18.68 4.89 3.26
C GLU A 100 17.31 5.01 2.59
N LEU A 101 16.26 5.33 3.37
CA LEU A 101 14.92 5.56 2.85
C LEU A 101 14.84 6.83 1.99
N GLU A 102 15.50 7.91 2.41
CA GLU A 102 15.57 9.15 1.66
C GLU A 102 16.35 8.97 0.35
N GLU A 103 17.47 8.24 0.37
CA GLU A 103 18.28 7.95 -0.81
C GLU A 103 17.50 7.18 -1.89
N MET A 104 16.59 6.29 -1.50
CA MET A 104 15.73 5.58 -2.45
C MET A 104 14.59 6.44 -3.01
N GLY A 105 14.40 7.65 -2.53
CA GLY A 105 13.33 8.53 -2.95
C GLY A 105 11.94 8.06 -2.54
N PHE A 106 11.80 7.58 -1.29
CA PHE A 106 10.56 7.01 -0.76
C PHE A 106 9.34 7.92 -1.00
N GLU A 107 9.49 9.22 -0.82
CA GLU A 107 8.41 10.20 -1.03
C GLU A 107 7.86 10.17 -2.46
N THR A 108 8.70 9.92 -3.46
CA THR A 108 8.31 9.86 -4.87
C THR A 108 7.19 8.86 -5.10
N TYR A 109 7.21 7.72 -4.38
CA TYR A 109 6.15 6.71 -4.49
C TYR A 109 4.80 7.22 -4.01
N PHE A 110 4.75 8.16 -3.06
CA PHE A 110 3.48 8.79 -2.63
C PHE A 110 2.94 9.75 -3.68
N TYR A 111 3.82 10.54 -4.28
CA TYR A 111 3.41 11.56 -5.24
C TYR A 111 3.08 10.98 -6.61
N GLU A 112 3.75 9.90 -7.02
CA GLU A 112 3.60 9.33 -8.35
C GLU A 112 2.60 8.17 -8.44
N THR A 113 2.09 7.66 -7.32
CA THR A 113 1.15 6.54 -7.30
C THR A 113 -0.20 6.90 -6.69
N ASP A 114 -1.23 6.16 -7.05
CA ASP A 114 -2.59 6.26 -6.50
C ASP A 114 -2.71 5.49 -5.18
N CYS A 115 -1.94 4.41 -5.07
CA CYS A 115 -1.87 3.58 -3.87
C CYS A 115 -0.44 3.10 -3.61
N CYS A 116 -0.02 3.16 -2.35
CA CYS A 116 1.28 2.67 -1.89
C CYS A 116 1.08 1.63 -0.78
N LEU A 117 1.52 0.39 -1.02
CA LEU A 117 1.58 -0.67 -0.01
C LEU A 117 3.00 -0.77 0.52
N VAL A 118 3.17 -0.77 1.83
CA VAL A 118 4.50 -0.82 2.47
C VAL A 118 4.55 -1.93 3.51
N GLU A 119 5.46 -2.87 3.32
CA GLU A 119 5.83 -3.88 4.30
C GLU A 119 6.98 -3.37 5.17
N TRP A 120 6.99 -3.75 6.46
CA TRP A 120 8.08 -3.45 7.39
C TRP A 120 8.34 -1.95 7.64
N LEU A 121 7.29 -1.13 7.61
CA LEU A 121 7.41 0.30 7.91
C LEU A 121 7.94 0.57 9.32
N GLU A 122 7.72 -0.37 10.25
CA GLU A 122 8.23 -0.33 11.61
C GLU A 122 9.75 -0.39 11.72
N GLN A 123 10.47 -0.84 10.67
CA GLN A 123 11.94 -0.81 10.62
C GLN A 123 12.49 0.62 10.57
N VAL A 124 11.72 1.54 9.98
CA VAL A 124 12.08 2.96 9.87
C VAL A 124 10.88 3.81 10.33
N PRO A 125 10.65 3.93 11.65
CA PRO A 125 9.46 4.60 12.21
C PRO A 125 9.30 6.06 11.76
N GLU A 126 10.40 6.74 11.48
CA GLU A 126 10.42 8.12 10.98
C GLU A 126 9.72 8.27 9.64
N ALA A 127 9.67 7.20 8.83
CA ALA A 127 8.99 7.18 7.54
C ALA A 127 7.49 7.54 7.66
N LYS A 128 6.88 7.30 8.82
CA LYS A 128 5.49 7.70 9.07
C LYS A 128 5.24 9.20 8.96
N LYS A 129 6.27 10.02 9.16
CA LYS A 129 6.19 11.48 9.03
C LYS A 129 6.08 11.93 7.56
N LEU A 130 6.49 11.06 6.63
CA LEU A 130 6.44 11.32 5.20
C LEU A 130 5.06 10.98 4.61
N ILE A 131 4.20 10.28 5.35
CA ILE A 131 2.84 9.95 4.88
C ILE A 131 2.01 11.23 4.92
N PRO A 132 1.46 11.68 3.78
CA PRO A 132 0.65 12.89 3.75
C PRO A 132 -0.61 12.77 4.62
N HIS A 133 -0.90 13.82 5.38
CA HIS A 133 -2.02 13.83 6.34
C HIS A 133 -3.40 13.70 5.68
N ASP A 134 -3.52 14.07 4.42
CA ASP A 134 -4.75 14.02 3.64
C ASP A 134 -4.90 12.73 2.80
N SER A 135 -4.02 11.76 3.01
CA SER A 135 -4.12 10.44 2.40
C SER A 135 -5.07 9.51 3.17
N ILE A 136 -5.64 8.55 2.45
CA ILE A 136 -6.43 7.46 3.01
C ILE A 136 -5.44 6.43 3.56
N LEU A 137 -5.38 6.28 4.88
CA LEU A 137 -4.45 5.37 5.54
C LEU A 137 -5.19 4.12 6.04
N ALA A 138 -4.72 2.94 5.65
CA ALA A 138 -5.11 1.67 6.22
C ALA A 138 -3.90 0.94 6.81
N ARG A 139 -4.05 0.38 8.00
CA ARG A 139 -3.05 -0.50 8.63
C ARG A 139 -3.60 -1.91 8.70
N VAL A 140 -2.83 -2.86 8.23
CA VAL A 140 -3.17 -4.28 8.20
C VAL A 140 -2.14 -5.03 9.02
N ALA A 141 -2.57 -5.63 10.12
CA ALA A 141 -1.74 -6.51 10.93
C ALA A 141 -2.08 -7.97 10.61
N LEU A 142 -1.08 -8.76 10.25
CA LEU A 142 -1.19 -10.20 9.98
C LEU A 142 -0.46 -10.98 11.08
N GLU A 143 -1.20 -11.81 11.80
CA GLU A 143 -0.68 -12.66 12.88
C GLU A 143 -0.87 -14.13 12.51
N ILE A 144 0.15 -14.96 12.73
CA ILE A 144 0.05 -16.41 12.55
C ILE A 144 -0.68 -16.98 13.77
N GLU A 145 -1.86 -17.55 13.56
CA GLU A 145 -2.61 -18.25 14.63
C GLU A 145 -2.28 -19.73 14.66
N THR A 146 -2.27 -20.36 13.48
CA THR A 146 -1.87 -21.75 13.28
C THR A 146 -1.06 -21.86 11.99
N GLU A 147 -0.58 -23.06 11.67
CA GLU A 147 0.12 -23.31 10.41
C GLU A 147 -0.72 -22.85 9.19
N ASN A 148 -2.04 -23.01 9.23
CA ASN A 148 -2.94 -22.75 8.12
C ASN A 148 -3.90 -21.56 8.33
N SER A 149 -3.83 -20.88 9.47
CA SER A 149 -4.70 -19.74 9.77
C SER A 149 -3.94 -18.47 10.13
N ARG A 150 -4.54 -17.34 9.80
CA ARG A 150 -4.04 -15.99 10.07
C ARG A 150 -5.14 -15.15 10.65
N ARG A 151 -4.82 -14.38 11.68
CA ARG A 151 -5.65 -13.27 12.13
C ARG A 151 -5.25 -12.03 11.36
N ILE A 152 -6.23 -11.33 10.82
CA ILE A 152 -6.01 -10.09 10.08
C ILE A 152 -6.82 -9.00 10.77
N THR A 153 -6.13 -7.99 11.27
CA THR A 153 -6.73 -6.82 11.87
C THR A 153 -6.50 -5.62 10.95
N ILE A 154 -7.57 -4.91 10.62
CA ILE A 154 -7.53 -3.73 9.75
C ILE A 154 -8.00 -2.52 10.55
N THR A 155 -7.21 -1.44 10.53
CA THR A 155 -7.58 -0.13 11.07
C THR A 155 -7.39 0.93 10.00
N GLU A 156 -8.33 1.87 9.91
CA GLU A 156 -8.32 2.96 8.95
C GLU A 156 -8.37 4.30 9.67
N ASN A 157 -7.82 5.35 9.04
CA ASN A 157 -8.08 6.72 9.48
C ASN A 157 -9.39 7.22 8.88
N GLU A 158 -10.10 8.03 9.63
CA GLU A 158 -11.16 8.88 9.09
C GLU A 158 -10.51 10.16 8.52
N ILE A 159 -10.82 10.49 7.26
CA ILE A 159 -10.45 11.75 6.62
C ILE A 159 -11.68 12.65 6.57
#